data_a629ec051217cb32bcd22bfa905257a1
#
_entry.id   a629ec051217cb32bcd22bfa905257a1
#
_cell.length_a   1.000
_cell.length_b   1.000
_cell.length_c   1.000
_cell.angle_alpha   90.00
_cell.angle_beta   90.00
_cell.angle_gamma   90.00
#
_symmetry.space_group_name_H-M   'P 1'
#
loop_
_entity.id
_entity.type
_entity.pdbx_description
1 polymer ?
#
loop_
_entity_poly.entity_id
_entity_poly.type
_entity_poly.pdbx_seq_one_letter_code
_entity_poly.pdbx_strand_id
1 'polypeptide(L)' 'MTDTTRELFELRNDLRNYLEEHHKAEIMGAGINISNFPVADISFKIDGKEYLLTVEEN' A
#
# COMPACT_ATOMS: atom_id res chain seq x y z
N MET A 1 9.58 -17.48 2.22
CA MET A 1 9.25 -17.07 2.30
C MET A 1 8.74 -16.55 2.71
N THR A 2 7.88 -16.51 2.21
CA THR A 2 8.30 -15.77 3.25
C THR A 2 7.24 -14.92 3.85
N ASP A 3 7.20 -15.01 5.15
CA ASP A 3 6.11 -14.41 5.90
C ASP A 3 6.12 -12.89 5.81
N THR A 4 7.33 -12.28 5.68
CA THR A 4 7.44 -10.84 5.59
C THR A 4 6.72 -10.28 4.37
N THR A 5 6.92 -10.90 3.21
CA THR A 5 6.24 -10.45 1.99
C THR A 5 4.73 -10.56 2.12
N ARG A 6 4.29 -11.66 2.71
CA ARG A 6 2.86 -11.89 2.92
C ARG A 6 2.28 -10.85 3.86
N GLU A 7 2.99 -10.54 4.94
CA GLU A 7 2.54 -9.53 5.89
C GLU A 7 2.45 -8.15 5.26
N LEU A 8 3.43 -7.79 4.46
CA LEU A 8 3.39 -6.51 3.76
C LEU A 8 2.20 -6.43 2.82
N PHE A 9 1.93 -7.52 2.14
CA PHE A 9 0.80 -7.59 1.22
C PHE A 9 -0.52 -7.37 1.96
N GLU A 10 -0.67 -8.05 3.09
CA GLU A 10 -1.88 -7.94 3.89
C GLU A 10 -2.04 -6.55 4.49
N LEU A 11 -0.95 -5.99 5.04
CA LEU A 11 -0.98 -4.65 5.58
C LEU A 11 -1.34 -3.62 4.51
N ARG A 12 -0.74 -3.75 3.33
CA ARG A 12 -1.03 -2.83 2.25
C ARG A 12 -2.50 -2.90 1.87
N ASN A 13 -3.06 -4.11 1.80
CA ASN A 13 -4.46 -4.26 1.43
C ASN A 13 -5.38 -3.68 2.49
N ASP A 14 -5.05 -3.86 3.77
CA ASP A 14 -5.83 -3.29 4.85
C ASP A 14 -5.81 -1.77 4.79
N LEU A 15 -4.64 -1.20 4.55
CA LEU A 15 -4.51 0.25 4.42
C LEU A 15 -5.26 0.77 3.22
N ARG A 16 -5.22 0.04 2.11
CA ARG A 16 -5.98 0.43 0.93
C ARG A 16 -7.46 0.46 1.23
N ASN A 17 -7.97 -0.56 1.89
CA ASN A 17 -9.39 -0.60 2.24
C ASN A 17 -9.76 0.54 3.18
N TYR A 18 -8.90 0.84 4.14
CA TYR A 18 -9.13 1.93 5.06
C TYR A 18 -9.23 3.26 4.31
N LEU A 19 -8.30 3.48 3.39
CA LEU A 19 -8.29 4.72 2.61
C LEU A 19 -9.55 4.87 1.78
N GLU A 20 -10.01 3.78 1.17
CA GLU A 20 -11.23 3.83 0.38
C GLU A 20 -12.46 4.11 1.24
N GLU A 21 -12.54 3.49 2.40
CA GLU A 21 -13.73 3.59 3.24
C GLU A 21 -13.77 4.88 4.04
N HIS A 22 -12.63 5.31 4.56
CA HIS A 22 -12.62 6.44 5.48
C HIS A 22 -12.25 7.77 4.81
N HIS A 23 -11.54 7.71 3.72
CA HIS A 23 -11.10 8.93 3.05
C HIS A 23 -11.62 9.04 1.62
N LYS A 24 -12.38 8.06 1.18
CA LYS A 24 -12.92 8.02 -0.19
C LYS A 24 -11.80 8.17 -1.22
N ALA A 25 -10.67 7.55 -0.94
CA ALA A 25 -9.54 7.63 -1.83
C ALA A 25 -9.80 6.85 -3.11
N GLU A 26 -9.33 7.40 -4.21
CA GLU A 26 -9.36 6.71 -5.49
C GLU A 26 -8.03 5.99 -5.65
N ILE A 27 -8.05 4.67 -5.63
CA ILE A 27 -6.82 3.89 -5.73
C ILE A 27 -6.36 3.89 -7.18
N MET A 28 -5.17 4.44 -7.42
CA MET A 28 -4.62 4.53 -8.76
C MET A 28 -3.77 3.31 -9.08
N GLY A 29 -3.13 2.73 -8.08
CA GLY A 29 -2.32 1.56 -8.26
C GLY A 29 -1.78 1.07 -6.94
N ALA A 30 -1.37 -0.18 -6.92
CA ALA A 30 -0.77 -0.78 -5.74
C ALA A 30 0.27 -1.78 -6.22
N GLY A 31 1.43 -1.77 -5.58
CA GLY A 31 2.50 -2.63 -6.00
C GLY A 31 3.25 -3.21 -4.83
N ILE A 32 4.14 -4.12 -5.14
CA ILE A 32 5.04 -4.68 -4.17
C ILE A 32 6.36 -4.94 -4.87
N ASN A 33 7.43 -4.52 -4.24
CA ASN A 33 8.78 -4.75 -4.74
C ASN A 33 9.43 -5.79 -3.86
N ILE A 34 9.72 -6.94 -4.45
CA ILE A 34 10.32 -8.06 -3.72
C ILE A 34 11.81 -8.11 -4.05
N SER A 35 12.58 -7.32 -3.34
CA SER A 35 14.02 -7.34 -3.48
C SER A 35 14.60 -7.71 -2.12
N ASN A 36 15.83 -7.29 -1.86
CA ASN A 36 16.45 -7.55 -0.56
C ASN A 36 15.64 -6.95 0.57
N PHE A 37 14.98 -5.84 0.29
CA PHE A 37 14.13 -5.17 1.29
C PHE A 37 12.75 -5.01 0.67
N PRO A 38 11.82 -5.93 0.98
CA PRO A 38 10.49 -5.85 0.40
C PRO A 38 9.77 -4.56 0.78
N VAL A 39 9.15 -3.94 -0.21
CA VAL A 39 8.41 -2.69 -0.02
C VAL A 39 7.10 -2.81 -0.75
N ALA A 40 6.01 -2.46 -0.08
CA ALA A 40 4.69 -2.41 -0.71
C ALA A 40 4.27 -0.94 -0.79
N ASP A 41 3.54 -0.60 -1.85
CA ASP A 41 3.12 0.78 -2.00
C ASP A 41 1.69 0.86 -2.54
N ILE A 42 1.09 2.04 -2.33
CA ILE A 42 -0.24 2.35 -2.82
C ILE A 42 -0.20 3.78 -3.37
N SER A 43 -0.60 3.94 -4.62
CA SER A 43 -0.79 5.25 -5.20
C SER A 43 -2.27 5.57 -5.19
N PHE A 44 -2.63 6.72 -4.64
CA PHE A 44 -4.05 7.05 -4.54
C PHE A 44 -4.25 8.56 -4.63
N LYS A 45 -5.50 8.94 -4.79
CA LYS A 45 -5.88 10.33 -4.95
C LYS A 45 -7.03 10.65 -4.00
N ILE A 46 -6.93 11.78 -3.33
CA ILE A 46 -8.01 12.29 -2.46
C ILE A 46 -8.22 13.75 -2.82
N ASP A 47 -9.46 14.09 -3.17
CA ASP A 47 -9.83 15.47 -3.53
C ASP A 47 -8.91 16.04 -4.62
N GLY A 48 -8.58 15.22 -5.59
CA GLY A 48 -7.74 15.64 -6.70
C GLY A 48 -6.26 15.71 -6.41
N LYS A 49 -5.84 15.41 -5.19
CA LYS A 49 -4.43 15.41 -4.81
C LYS A 49 -3.90 13.99 -4.80
N GLU A 50 -2.71 13.80 -5.34
CA GLU A 50 -2.11 12.49 -5.45
C GLU A 50 -1.15 12.23 -4.30
N TYR A 51 -1.19 11.01 -3.80
CA TYR A 51 -0.36 10.59 -2.67
C TYR A 51 0.26 9.23 -2.94
N LEU A 52 1.36 8.98 -2.29
CA LEU A 52 2.02 7.68 -2.33
C LEU A 52 2.27 7.23 -0.90
N LEU A 53 1.77 6.05 -0.56
CA LEU A 53 2.00 5.45 0.75
C LEU A 53 2.91 4.25 0.56
N THR A 54 3.95 4.17 1.37
CA THR A 54 4.91 3.09 1.30
C THR A 54 4.97 2.35 2.62
N VAL A 55 4.98 1.03 2.56
CA VAL A 55 5.07 0.17 3.74
C VAL A 55 6.30 -0.70 3.59
N GLU A 56 7.20 -0.64 4.56
CA GLU A 56 8.39 -1.46 4.52
C GLU A 56 8.77 -1.89 5.92
N GLU A 57 9.48 -3.01 6.01
CA GLU A 57 9.95 -3.53 7.27
C GLU A 57 11.28 -2.90 7.62
N ASN A 58 11.42 -2.49 8.86
CA ASN A 58 12.69 -1.97 9.36
C ASN A 58 13.61 -3.09 9.81
#